data_4dd638ce90ec95097a9efa1a2f28ab15
#
_entry.id   4dd638ce90ec95097a9efa1a2f28ab15
#
_cell.length_a   1.000
_cell.length_b   1.000
_cell.length_c   1.000
_cell.angle_alpha   90.00
_cell.angle_beta   90.00
_cell.angle_gamma   90.00
#
_symmetry.space_group_name_H-M   'P 1'
#
loop_
_entity.id
_entity.type
_entity.pdbx_description
1 polymer ?
#
loop_
_entity_poly.entity_id
_entity_poly.type
_entity_poly.pdbx_seq_one_letter_code
_entity_poly.pdbx_strand_id
1 'polypeptide(L)'
;MYSSIASKMQRLIGGFVDLFVVISVVVVIALGINFWLYDFRLSLQENFTLVYYTHAVYLLTVPILLVINWYWLKEGQTIGMRFVGIKVVMKNGRAATKVTVSIRLGISYLLEMFIPGVPLVNLVLLVFHPERRLLHDFLTKTKVVQAPDLLLSILHDQKKPH
;
A
#
# COMPACT_ATOMS: atom_id res chain seq x y z
N MET A 1 3.28 -4.80 -25.21
CA MET A 1 3.45 -3.35 -25.05
C MET A 1 4.12 -3.12 -23.68
N TYR A 2 5.37 -2.65 -23.63
CA TYR A 2 6.08 -2.41 -22.37
C TYR A 2 5.49 -1.14 -21.75
N SER A 3 4.74 -1.29 -20.66
CA SER A 3 4.32 -0.15 -19.85
C SER A 3 5.57 0.51 -19.24
N SER A 4 5.69 1.83 -19.34
CA SER A 4 6.80 2.58 -18.78
C SER A 4 6.85 2.41 -17.26
N ILE A 5 8.07 2.47 -16.70
CA ILE A 5 8.25 2.41 -15.24
C ILE A 5 7.58 3.63 -14.62
N ALA A 6 6.86 3.44 -13.51
CA ALA A 6 6.21 4.52 -12.78
C ALA A 6 7.21 5.61 -12.37
N SER A 7 6.80 6.87 -12.45
CA SER A 7 7.63 7.99 -12.03
C SER A 7 7.85 7.99 -10.51
N LYS A 8 8.92 8.65 -10.05
CA LYS A 8 9.21 8.82 -8.61
C LYS A 8 8.03 9.51 -7.91
N MET A 9 7.50 10.58 -8.53
CA MET A 9 6.37 11.36 -7.99
C MET A 9 5.10 10.53 -7.90
N GLN A 10 4.76 9.74 -8.93
CA GLN A 10 3.60 8.85 -8.86
C GLN A 10 3.71 7.86 -7.71
N ARG A 11 4.90 7.28 -7.48
CA ARG A 11 5.10 6.35 -6.36
C ARG A 11 4.98 7.04 -5.01
N LEU A 12 5.54 8.25 -4.86
CA LEU A 12 5.43 9.03 -3.63
C LEU A 12 3.97 9.43 -3.36
N ILE A 13 3.30 10.04 -4.33
CA ILE A 13 1.90 10.47 -4.17
C ILE A 13 1.00 9.26 -3.89
N GLY A 14 1.17 8.16 -4.62
CA GLY A 14 0.40 6.93 -4.37
C GLY A 14 0.60 6.40 -2.95
N GLY A 15 1.85 6.37 -2.47
CA GLY A 15 2.17 5.98 -1.09
C GLY A 15 1.57 6.93 -0.05
N PHE A 16 1.59 8.25 -0.29
CA PHE A 16 0.95 9.23 0.60
C PHE A 16 -0.57 9.06 0.66
N VAL A 17 -1.22 8.81 -0.48
CA VAL A 17 -2.67 8.55 -0.51
C VAL A 17 -3.01 7.29 0.27
N ASP A 18 -2.27 6.19 0.07
CA ASP A 18 -2.47 4.96 0.83
C ASP A 18 -2.26 5.19 2.33
N LEU A 19 -1.19 5.89 2.72
CA LEU A 19 -0.92 6.23 4.11
C LEU A 19 -2.04 7.09 4.72
N PHE A 20 -2.52 8.09 4.00
CA PHE A 20 -3.62 8.94 4.45
C PHE A 20 -4.91 8.14 4.69
N VAL A 21 -5.26 7.25 3.76
CA VAL A 21 -6.42 6.35 3.91
C VAL A 21 -6.28 5.49 5.15
N VAL A 22 -5.10 4.88 5.37
CA VAL A 22 -4.83 4.04 6.54
C VAL A 22 -4.95 4.83 7.83
N ILE A 23 -4.27 5.98 7.92
CA ILE A 23 -4.33 6.83 9.11
C ILE A 23 -5.78 7.23 9.41
N SER A 24 -6.55 7.64 8.39
CA SER A 24 -7.95 8.02 8.57
C SER A 24 -8.78 6.88 9.17
N VAL A 25 -8.63 5.66 8.65
CA VAL A 25 -9.36 4.49 9.16
C VAL A 25 -8.91 4.13 10.58
N VAL A 26 -7.60 4.14 10.84
CA VAL A 26 -7.06 3.86 12.18
C VAL A 26 -7.55 4.89 13.20
N VAL A 27 -7.56 6.18 12.85
CA VAL A 27 -8.08 7.25 13.72
C VAL A 27 -9.57 7.04 14.01
N VAL A 28 -10.38 6.72 12.99
CA VAL A 28 -11.81 6.46 13.20
C VAL A 28 -12.03 5.28 14.14
N ILE A 29 -11.29 4.18 13.94
CA ILE A 29 -11.36 2.99 14.80
C ILE A 29 -10.90 3.35 16.23
N ALA A 30 -9.80 4.07 16.37
CA ALA A 30 -9.27 4.47 17.67
C ALA A 30 -10.25 5.38 18.43
N LEU A 31 -10.87 6.35 17.75
CA LEU A 31 -11.90 7.21 18.34
C LEU A 31 -13.13 6.40 18.74
N GLY A 32 -13.58 5.46 17.90
CA GLY A 32 -14.70 4.57 18.22
C GLY A 32 -14.43 3.70 19.43
N ILE A 33 -13.24 3.10 19.51
CA ILE A 33 -12.84 2.30 20.67
C ILE A 33 -12.72 3.17 21.93
N ASN A 34 -12.11 4.36 21.86
CA ASN A 34 -12.01 5.26 23.00
C ASN A 34 -13.39 5.72 23.47
N PHE A 35 -14.30 6.06 22.57
CA PHE A 35 -15.68 6.41 22.92
C PHE A 35 -16.39 5.27 23.64
N TRP A 36 -16.19 4.03 23.21
CA TRP A 36 -16.80 2.84 23.79
C TRP A 36 -16.17 2.47 25.15
N LEU A 37 -14.83 2.63 25.30
CA LEU A 37 -14.12 2.33 26.56
C LEU A 37 -14.25 3.44 27.60
N TYR A 38 -14.63 4.66 27.24
CA TYR A 38 -14.82 5.76 28.18
C TYR A 38 -15.99 5.51 29.15
N ASP A 39 -17.02 4.79 28.71
CA ASP A 39 -18.11 4.29 29.56
C ASP A 39 -17.69 3.11 30.46
N PHE A 40 -16.59 2.43 30.09
CA PHE A 40 -16.04 1.29 30.82
C PHE A 40 -14.77 1.76 31.55
N ARG A 41 -14.89 2.36 32.73
CA ARG A 41 -13.79 2.84 33.58
C ARG A 41 -12.71 1.77 33.80
N LEU A 42 -11.90 1.50 32.81
CA LEU A 42 -10.67 0.73 32.95
C LEU A 42 -9.58 1.69 33.44
N SER A 43 -9.37 1.74 34.77
CA SER A 43 -8.16 2.30 35.38
C SER A 43 -6.98 1.36 35.02
N LEU A 44 -6.53 1.37 33.78
CA LEU A 44 -5.33 0.67 33.37
C LEU A 44 -4.14 1.61 33.58
N GLN A 45 -3.13 1.10 34.25
CA GLN A 45 -1.86 1.77 34.54
C GLN A 45 -1.30 2.43 33.27
N GLU A 46 -1.27 3.77 33.24
CA GLU A 46 -1.19 4.62 32.05
C GLU A 46 -0.02 4.33 31.07
N ASN A 47 1.10 3.83 31.56
CA ASN A 47 2.31 3.66 30.75
C ASN A 47 2.35 2.37 29.91
N PHE A 48 1.82 1.28 30.40
CA PHE A 48 1.77 0.02 29.64
C PHE A 48 0.70 0.06 28.54
N THR A 49 -0.39 0.77 28.78
CA THR A 49 -1.52 0.88 27.87
C THR A 49 -1.14 1.52 26.55
N LEU A 50 -0.34 2.59 26.55
CA LEU A 50 0.05 3.31 25.34
C LEU A 50 0.92 2.44 24.42
N VAL A 51 1.86 1.68 24.97
CA VAL A 51 2.75 0.80 24.20
C VAL A 51 1.96 -0.34 23.57
N TYR A 52 1.10 -1.03 24.34
CA TYR A 52 0.24 -2.08 23.79
C TYR A 52 -0.75 -1.56 22.75
N TYR A 53 -1.31 -0.37 22.96
CA TYR A 53 -2.23 0.27 22.02
C TYR A 53 -1.54 0.57 20.69
N THR A 54 -0.34 1.12 20.74
CA THR A 54 0.44 1.44 19.54
C THR A 54 0.75 0.17 18.73
N HIS A 55 1.20 -0.89 19.39
CA HIS A 55 1.50 -2.16 18.72
C HIS A 55 0.24 -2.84 18.16
N ALA A 56 -0.88 -2.80 18.90
CA ALA A 56 -2.15 -3.35 18.42
C ALA A 56 -2.66 -2.59 17.18
N VAL A 57 -2.54 -1.27 17.16
CA VAL A 57 -2.88 -0.44 16.00
C VAL A 57 -2.02 -0.80 14.80
N TYR A 58 -0.70 -0.96 14.98
CA TYR A 58 0.19 -1.38 13.90
C TYR A 58 -0.15 -2.78 13.37
N LEU A 59 -0.41 -3.75 14.24
CA LEU A 59 -0.79 -5.10 13.83
C LEU A 59 -2.12 -5.13 13.06
N LEU A 60 -3.08 -4.28 13.43
CA LEU A 60 -4.36 -4.17 12.75
C LEU A 60 -4.26 -3.44 11.40
N THR A 61 -3.24 -2.61 11.20
CA THR A 61 -3.07 -1.82 9.98
C THR A 61 -2.97 -2.71 8.73
N VAL A 62 -2.22 -3.82 8.79
CA VAL A 62 -2.06 -4.73 7.64
C VAL A 62 -3.39 -5.37 7.20
N PRO A 63 -4.17 -6.05 8.07
CA PRO A 63 -5.45 -6.61 7.66
C PRO A 63 -6.44 -5.53 7.20
N ILE A 64 -6.47 -4.36 7.83
CA ILE A 64 -7.32 -3.24 7.40
C ILE A 64 -6.97 -2.81 5.99
N LEU A 65 -5.68 -2.62 5.68
CA LEU A 65 -5.23 -2.29 4.33
C LEU A 65 -5.63 -3.34 3.30
N LEU A 66 -5.48 -4.62 3.64
CA LEU A 66 -5.86 -5.70 2.73
C LEU A 66 -7.36 -5.69 2.48
N VAL A 67 -8.18 -5.44 3.50
CA VAL A 67 -9.65 -5.35 3.37
C VAL A 67 -10.04 -4.16 2.50
N ILE A 68 -9.52 -2.96 2.81
CA ILE A 68 -9.83 -1.73 2.06
C ILE A 68 -9.42 -1.86 0.59
N ASN A 69 -8.25 -2.44 0.32
CA ASN A 69 -7.74 -2.59 -1.04
C ASN A 69 -8.24 -3.87 -1.74
N TRP A 70 -9.02 -4.72 -1.07
CA TRP A 70 -9.38 -6.07 -1.53
C TRP A 70 -9.88 -6.15 -2.98
N TYR A 71 -10.66 -5.17 -3.39
CA TYR A 71 -11.19 -5.11 -4.75
C TYR A 71 -10.10 -4.84 -5.79
N TRP A 72 -9.21 -3.87 -5.54
CA TRP A 72 -8.19 -3.42 -6.51
C TRP A 72 -6.92 -4.28 -6.51
N LEU A 73 -6.66 -5.06 -5.46
CA LEU A 73 -5.51 -5.97 -5.41
C LEU A 73 -5.48 -6.96 -6.57
N LYS A 74 -6.63 -7.37 -7.10
CA LYS A 74 -6.70 -8.24 -8.28
C LYS A 74 -6.18 -7.58 -9.56
N GLU A 75 -6.21 -6.26 -9.63
CA GLU A 75 -5.68 -5.46 -10.74
C GLU A 75 -4.22 -5.06 -10.52
N GLY A 76 -3.62 -5.51 -9.43
CA GLY A 76 -2.25 -5.15 -9.06
C GLY A 76 -2.14 -3.74 -8.48
N GLN A 77 -3.21 -3.18 -7.93
CA GLN A 77 -3.28 -1.80 -7.46
C GLN A 77 -3.72 -1.71 -6.01
N THR A 78 -3.28 -0.64 -5.33
CA THR A 78 -3.89 -0.10 -4.13
C THR A 78 -4.74 1.13 -4.50
N ILE A 79 -5.48 1.66 -3.54
CA ILE A 79 -6.26 2.91 -3.75
C ILE A 79 -5.34 4.03 -4.22
N GLY A 80 -4.20 4.25 -3.53
CA GLY A 80 -3.24 5.27 -3.92
C GLY A 80 -2.59 5.02 -5.26
N MET A 81 -2.27 3.77 -5.60
CA MET A 81 -1.75 3.41 -6.92
C MET A 81 -2.76 3.67 -8.03
N ARG A 82 -4.03 3.36 -7.79
CA ARG A 82 -5.11 3.62 -8.72
C ARG A 82 -5.30 5.12 -8.95
N PHE A 83 -5.24 5.91 -7.88
CA PHE A 83 -5.36 7.36 -7.94
C PHE A 83 -4.32 8.02 -8.86
N VAL A 84 -3.09 7.49 -8.87
CA VAL A 84 -1.99 8.03 -9.68
C VAL A 84 -1.74 7.25 -10.98
N GLY A 85 -2.59 6.29 -11.33
CA GLY A 85 -2.50 5.54 -12.58
C GLY A 85 -1.27 4.60 -12.68
N ILE A 86 -0.90 3.94 -11.59
CA ILE A 86 0.20 2.95 -11.56
C ILE A 86 -0.30 1.60 -11.07
N LYS A 87 0.45 0.53 -11.37
CA LYS A 87 0.15 -0.83 -10.92
C LYS A 87 1.40 -1.66 -10.71
N VAL A 88 1.26 -2.69 -9.88
CA VAL A 88 2.28 -3.70 -9.64
C VAL A 88 2.23 -4.76 -10.73
N VAL A 89 3.38 -5.11 -11.26
CA VAL A 89 3.57 -6.26 -12.15
C VAL A 89 4.74 -7.09 -11.65
N MET A 90 4.82 -8.33 -12.07
CA MET A 90 5.97 -9.18 -11.84
C MET A 90 7.20 -8.63 -12.59
N LYS A 91 8.42 -8.95 -12.12
CA LYS A 91 9.66 -8.52 -12.78
C LYS A 91 9.70 -8.89 -14.28
N ASN A 92 9.14 -10.03 -14.65
CA ASN A 92 9.04 -10.51 -16.04
C ASN A 92 7.96 -9.81 -16.88
N GLY A 93 7.24 -8.81 -16.32
CA GLY A 93 6.19 -8.06 -17.00
C GLY A 93 4.80 -8.69 -16.96
N ARG A 94 4.64 -9.90 -16.40
CA ARG A 94 3.32 -10.52 -16.20
C ARG A 94 2.51 -9.78 -15.15
N ALA A 95 1.19 -9.85 -15.22
CA ALA A 95 0.31 -9.31 -14.19
C ALA A 95 0.65 -9.92 -12.81
N ALA A 96 0.75 -9.09 -11.79
CA ALA A 96 0.89 -9.58 -10.43
C ALA A 96 -0.44 -10.17 -9.96
N THR A 97 -0.39 -11.31 -9.30
CA THR A 97 -1.59 -11.91 -8.71
C THR A 97 -1.99 -11.15 -7.45
N LYS A 98 -3.27 -11.24 -7.06
CA LYS A 98 -3.78 -10.68 -5.82
C LYS A 98 -2.93 -11.10 -4.60
N VAL A 99 -2.57 -12.39 -4.54
CA VAL A 99 -1.72 -12.95 -3.47
C VAL A 99 -0.35 -12.26 -3.46
N THR A 100 0.29 -12.10 -4.61
CA THR A 100 1.59 -11.42 -4.71
C THR A 100 1.51 -9.99 -4.20
N VAL A 101 0.48 -9.24 -4.58
CA VAL A 101 0.30 -7.85 -4.13
C VAL A 101 0.01 -7.79 -2.63
N SER A 102 -0.80 -8.71 -2.10
CA SER A 102 -1.07 -8.80 -0.66
C SER A 102 0.20 -9.12 0.14
N ILE A 103 0.99 -10.10 -0.29
CA ILE A 103 2.27 -10.44 0.33
C ILE A 103 3.23 -9.24 0.28
N ARG A 104 3.30 -8.56 -0.85
CA ARG A 104 4.12 -7.36 -1.02
C ARG A 104 3.74 -6.25 -0.03
N LEU A 105 2.45 -5.99 0.16
CA LEU A 105 1.96 -5.04 1.16
C LEU A 105 2.32 -5.48 2.57
N GLY A 106 2.06 -6.73 2.92
CA GLY A 106 2.42 -7.28 4.23
C GLY A 106 3.91 -7.16 4.54
N ILE A 107 4.78 -7.54 3.58
CA ILE A 107 6.24 -7.41 3.72
C ILE A 107 6.67 -5.94 3.88
N SER A 108 6.09 -5.01 3.11
CA SER A 108 6.41 -3.58 3.24
C SER A 108 6.17 -3.09 4.65
N TYR A 109 5.00 -3.39 5.21
CA TYR A 109 4.65 -3.00 6.57
C TYR A 109 5.50 -3.67 7.64
N LEU A 110 5.73 -4.98 7.52
CA LEU A 110 6.58 -5.71 8.48
C LEU A 110 7.99 -5.16 8.49
N LEU A 111 8.59 -4.91 7.31
CA LEU A 111 9.91 -4.33 7.23
C LEU A 111 9.97 -2.95 7.89
N GLU A 112 9.01 -2.07 7.61
CA GLU A 112 8.97 -0.72 8.17
C GLU A 112 8.70 -0.73 9.69
N MET A 113 7.92 -1.70 10.18
CA MET A 113 7.64 -1.86 11.61
C MET A 113 8.86 -2.34 12.40
N PHE A 114 9.57 -3.36 11.90
CA PHE A 114 10.65 -4.00 12.64
C PHE A 114 12.03 -3.39 12.39
N ILE A 115 12.23 -2.67 11.29
CA ILE A 115 13.52 -2.12 10.89
C ILE A 115 13.41 -0.61 10.66
N PRO A 116 13.71 0.24 11.65
CA PRO A 116 13.52 1.70 11.57
C PRO A 116 14.21 2.40 10.39
N GLY A 117 15.29 1.82 9.86
CA GLY A 117 16.03 2.38 8.71
C GLY A 117 15.41 2.11 7.34
N VAL A 118 14.43 1.21 7.24
CA VAL A 118 13.82 0.81 5.96
C VAL A 118 13.23 1.98 5.18
N PRO A 119 12.52 2.95 5.76
CA PRO A 119 12.02 4.10 5.00
C PRO A 119 13.13 4.89 4.30
N LEU A 120 14.28 5.08 4.96
CA LEU A 120 15.45 5.77 4.37
C LEU A 120 16.04 4.95 3.22
N VAL A 121 16.21 3.64 3.41
CA VAL A 121 16.69 2.73 2.34
C VAL A 121 15.73 2.74 1.16
N ASN A 122 14.43 2.68 1.40
CA ASN A 122 13.42 2.77 0.36
C ASN A 122 13.48 4.10 -0.41
N LEU A 123 13.72 5.22 0.29
CA LEU A 123 13.90 6.54 -0.34
C LEU A 123 15.14 6.56 -1.25
N VAL A 124 16.28 6.03 -0.78
CA VAL A 124 17.51 5.93 -1.57
C VAL A 124 17.28 5.04 -2.80
N LEU A 125 16.65 3.89 -2.66
CA LEU A 125 16.32 3.02 -3.77
C LEU A 125 15.37 3.69 -4.77
N LEU A 126 14.37 4.43 -4.31
CA LEU A 126 13.46 5.17 -5.17
C LEU A 126 14.18 6.21 -6.03
N VAL A 127 15.19 6.87 -5.46
CA VAL A 127 15.96 7.93 -6.14
C VAL A 127 17.01 7.38 -7.08
N PHE A 128 17.78 6.38 -6.66
CA PHE A 128 19.00 5.95 -7.34
C PHE A 128 18.85 4.65 -8.13
N HIS A 129 17.87 3.77 -7.78
CA HIS A 129 17.74 2.51 -8.50
C HIS A 129 17.12 2.73 -9.90
N PRO A 130 17.66 2.16 -10.99
CA PRO A 130 17.18 2.36 -12.36
C PRO A 130 15.70 2.00 -12.56
N GLU A 131 15.26 0.88 -11.99
CA GLU A 131 13.86 0.44 -12.04
C GLU A 131 13.03 0.99 -10.86
N ARG A 132 13.62 1.84 -10.00
CA ARG A 132 12.97 2.45 -8.81
C ARG A 132 12.31 1.41 -7.91
N ARG A 133 12.92 0.23 -7.77
CA ARG A 133 12.39 -0.85 -6.95
C ARG A 133 12.73 -0.61 -5.48
N LEU A 134 11.74 -0.80 -4.61
CA LEU A 134 11.88 -0.71 -3.16
C LEU A 134 12.23 -2.08 -2.57
N LEU A 135 12.63 -2.17 -1.31
CA LEU A 135 13.03 -3.43 -0.67
C LEU A 135 11.99 -4.55 -0.83
N HIS A 136 10.73 -4.24 -0.56
CA HIS A 136 9.63 -5.20 -0.73
C HIS A 136 9.41 -5.61 -2.20
N ASP A 137 9.72 -4.74 -3.18
CA ASP A 137 9.68 -5.08 -4.61
C ASP A 137 10.76 -6.13 -4.98
N PHE A 138 11.94 -6.08 -4.33
CA PHE A 138 12.98 -7.08 -4.53
C PHE A 138 12.58 -8.44 -3.97
N LEU A 139 12.05 -8.47 -2.74
CA LEU A 139 11.65 -9.70 -2.06
C LEU A 139 10.51 -10.41 -2.80
N THR A 140 9.55 -9.66 -3.35
CA THR A 140 8.41 -10.21 -4.08
C THR A 140 8.63 -10.35 -5.59
N LYS A 141 9.82 -10.00 -6.08
CA LYS A 141 10.17 -10.02 -7.52
C LYS A 141 9.17 -9.24 -8.37
N THR A 142 8.77 -8.06 -7.88
CA THR A 142 7.81 -7.17 -8.53
C THR A 142 8.48 -5.87 -8.98
N LYS A 143 7.76 -5.09 -9.78
CA LYS A 143 8.05 -3.70 -10.13
C LYS A 143 6.76 -2.92 -10.32
N VAL A 144 6.82 -1.60 -10.24
CA VAL A 144 5.66 -0.73 -10.44
C VAL A 144 5.79 -0.03 -11.79
N VAL A 145 4.74 -0.12 -12.58
CA VAL A 145 4.65 0.43 -13.93
C VAL A 145 3.42 1.33 -14.05
N GLN A 146 3.39 2.17 -15.08
CA GLN A 146 2.19 2.93 -15.39
C GLN A 146 1.06 1.96 -15.79
N ALA A 147 -0.12 2.17 -15.23
CA ALA A 147 -1.31 1.49 -15.71
C ALA A 147 -1.70 2.11 -17.05
N PRO A 148 -2.19 1.34 -18.03
CA PRO A 148 -2.77 1.93 -19.23
C PRO A 148 -3.95 2.82 -18.79
N ASP A 149 -4.02 4.03 -19.34
CA ASP A 149 -5.11 4.96 -19.05
C ASP A 149 -6.45 4.28 -19.28
N LEU A 150 -7.30 4.35 -18.27
CA LEU A 150 -8.66 3.80 -18.36
C LEU A 150 -9.42 4.39 -19.57
N LEU A 151 -9.17 5.65 -19.89
CA LEU A 151 -9.70 6.35 -21.08
C LEU A 151 -9.21 5.69 -22.39
N LEU A 152 -7.92 5.36 -22.49
CA LEU A 152 -7.38 4.70 -23.67
C LEU A 152 -7.90 3.27 -23.84
N SER A 153 -8.16 2.56 -22.71
CA SER A 153 -8.75 1.22 -22.77
C SER A 153 -10.20 1.25 -23.24
N ILE A 154 -10.97 2.23 -22.80
CA ILE A 154 -12.38 2.44 -23.24
C ILE A 154 -12.44 2.81 -24.72
N LEU A 155 -11.57 3.71 -25.18
CA LEU A 155 -11.49 4.10 -26.60
C LEU A 155 -11.00 2.97 -27.50
N HIS A 156 -10.20 2.05 -26.99
CA HIS A 156 -9.73 0.88 -27.76
C HIS A 156 -10.78 -0.22 -27.85
N ASP A 157 -11.62 -0.37 -26.82
CA ASP A 157 -12.75 -1.32 -26.83
C ASP A 157 -13.87 -0.87 -27.78
N GLN A 158 -14.06 0.44 -27.93
CA GLN A 158 -15.03 0.98 -28.91
C GLN A 158 -14.57 0.88 -30.38
N LYS A 159 -13.27 0.63 -30.61
CA LYS A 159 -12.69 0.48 -31.95
C LYS A 159 -12.59 -0.96 -32.46
N LYS A 160 -13.01 -1.96 -31.69
CA LYS A 160 -13.11 -3.34 -32.19
C LYS A 160 -14.35 -3.45 -33.07
N PRO A 161 -14.21 -3.64 -34.41
CA PRO A 161 -15.33 -3.94 -35.28
C PRO A 161 -15.92 -5.28 -34.84
N HIS A 162 -17.23 -5.32 -34.72
CA HIS A 162 -18.02 -6.55 -34.52
C HIS A 162 -17.90 -7.44 -35.76
#